data_5ef1f62c71fd54cc80ce3919a516988e
#
_entry.id   5ef1f62c71fd54cc80ce3919a516988e
#
_cell.length_a   1.000
_cell.length_b   1.000
_cell.length_c   1.000
_cell.angle_alpha   90.00
_cell.angle_beta   90.00
_cell.angle_gamma   90.00
#
_symmetry.space_group_name_H-M   'P 1'
#
loop_
_entity.id
_entity.type
_entity.pdbx_description
1 polymer ?
#
loop_
_entity_poly.entity_id
_entity_poly.type
_entity_poly.pdbx_seq_one_letter_code
_entity_poly.pdbx_strand_id
1 'polypeptide(L)'
;MKNTLKKICMTIVATILVMWIWNQMFPHQQSDTYKTQLISRSETVYDTPAAPNGYSKMNGFYHTSLTEQGTCATNRFPIGTKVSIWCGIDAERGSSIEATVVSNQVHVDTVDTIELSEDINDFFAGGTTMYAVWVKEV
;
A
#
# COMPACT_ATOMS: atom_id res chain seq x y z
N MET A 1 53.04 22.41 13.77
CA MET A 1 51.97 21.59 14.30
C MET A 1 50.72 22.38 14.71
N LYS A 2 50.78 23.51 15.40
CA LYS A 2 49.57 24.28 15.83
C LYS A 2 48.67 24.76 14.70
N ASN A 3 49.24 25.15 13.52
CA ASN A 3 48.45 25.64 12.38
C ASN A 3 47.73 24.54 11.61
N THR A 4 48.28 23.33 11.59
CA THR A 4 47.64 22.18 10.93
C THR A 4 46.44 21.69 11.74
N LEU A 5 46.56 21.65 13.05
CA LEU A 5 45.48 21.27 13.95
C LEU A 5 44.30 22.25 13.88
N LYS A 6 44.58 23.58 13.81
CA LYS A 6 43.52 24.59 13.61
C LYS A 6 42.78 24.43 12.29
N LYS A 7 43.51 24.12 11.20
CA LYS A 7 42.87 23.88 9.88
C LYS A 7 41.95 22.65 9.91
N ILE A 8 42.40 21.56 10.54
CA ILE A 8 41.61 20.34 10.67
C ILE A 8 40.32 20.59 11.48
N CYS A 9 40.43 21.27 12.62
CA CYS A 9 39.26 21.61 13.43
C CYS A 9 38.27 22.52 12.69
N MET A 10 38.78 23.53 11.96
CA MET A 10 37.89 24.40 11.14
C MET A 10 37.15 23.62 10.03
N THR A 11 37.83 22.68 9.41
CA THR A 11 37.19 21.85 8.36
C THR A 11 36.07 20.96 8.95
N ILE A 12 36.32 20.33 10.10
CA ILE A 12 35.33 19.49 10.78
C ILE A 12 34.08 20.30 11.18
N VAL A 13 34.30 21.48 11.79
CA VAL A 13 33.19 22.36 12.18
C VAL A 13 32.40 22.84 10.97
N ALA A 14 33.05 23.21 9.87
CA ALA A 14 32.39 23.61 8.65
C ALA A 14 31.53 22.47 8.06
N THR A 15 32.05 21.23 8.08
CA THR A 15 31.32 20.06 7.55
C THR A 15 30.07 19.75 8.39
N ILE A 16 30.19 19.82 9.72
CA ILE A 16 29.04 19.61 10.64
C ILE A 16 27.99 20.71 10.43
N LEU A 17 28.40 21.96 10.24
CA LEU A 17 27.49 23.09 10.00
C LEU A 17 26.74 22.93 8.67
N VAL A 18 27.43 22.50 7.60
CA VAL A 18 26.79 22.23 6.31
C VAL A 18 25.80 21.07 6.43
N MET A 19 26.14 19.98 7.11
CA MET A 19 25.23 18.88 7.33
C MET A 19 24.02 19.29 8.18
N TRP A 20 24.21 20.15 9.18
CA TRP A 20 23.12 20.65 10.00
C TRP A 20 22.18 21.57 9.21
N ILE A 21 22.72 22.50 8.39
CA ILE A 21 21.93 23.36 7.50
C ILE A 21 21.19 22.52 6.46
N TRP A 22 21.85 21.50 5.87
CA TRP A 22 21.22 20.57 4.94
C TRP A 22 20.04 19.83 5.56
N ASN A 23 20.18 19.38 6.79
CA ASN A 23 19.12 18.70 7.53
C ASN A 23 17.96 19.63 7.93
N GLN A 24 18.22 20.94 8.07
CA GLN A 24 17.19 21.97 8.29
C GLN A 24 16.48 22.38 6.99
N MET A 25 17.20 22.41 5.87
CA MET A 25 16.64 22.78 4.57
C MET A 25 15.85 21.62 3.92
N PHE A 26 16.20 20.39 4.25
CA PHE A 26 15.51 19.18 3.78
C PHE A 26 15.07 18.35 4.99
N PRO A 27 14.11 18.81 5.79
CA PRO A 27 13.51 17.96 6.80
C PRO A 27 12.97 16.72 6.09
N HIS A 28 13.10 15.57 6.73
CA HIS A 28 12.65 14.28 6.22
C HIS A 28 11.14 14.31 5.90
N GLN A 29 10.76 15.00 4.83
CA GLN A 29 9.38 15.05 4.31
C GLN A 29 8.95 13.77 3.60
N GLN A 30 9.84 12.76 3.50
CA GLN A 30 9.53 11.57 2.72
C GLN A 30 8.49 10.65 3.38
N SER A 31 8.38 10.60 4.71
CA SER A 31 7.39 9.74 5.35
C SER A 31 5.98 10.34 5.40
N ASP A 32 5.88 11.66 5.56
CA ASP A 32 4.58 12.32 5.69
C ASP A 32 3.92 12.58 4.32
N THR A 33 4.73 12.77 3.27
CA THR A 33 4.22 12.93 1.91
C THR A 33 3.58 11.64 1.39
N TYR A 34 4.13 10.48 1.73
CA TYR A 34 3.51 9.19 1.38
C TYR A 34 2.20 8.98 2.12
N LYS A 35 2.14 9.28 3.42
CA LYS A 35 0.89 9.19 4.20
C LYS A 35 -0.16 10.17 3.70
N THR A 36 0.21 11.41 3.40
CA THR A 36 -0.72 12.43 2.90
C THR A 36 -1.18 12.12 1.48
N GLN A 37 -0.33 11.59 0.61
CA GLN A 37 -0.73 11.15 -0.74
C GLN A 37 -1.62 9.89 -0.71
N LEU A 38 -1.40 8.97 0.23
CA LEU A 38 -2.27 7.82 0.43
C LEU A 38 -3.65 8.25 0.95
N ILE A 39 -3.69 9.18 1.89
CA ILE A 39 -4.95 9.70 2.45
C ILE A 39 -5.69 10.57 1.42
N SER A 40 -5.01 11.47 0.70
CA SER A 40 -5.65 12.31 -0.32
C SER A 40 -6.07 11.54 -1.58
N ARG A 41 -5.44 10.39 -1.87
CA ARG A 41 -5.86 9.51 -2.96
C ARG A 41 -7.03 8.61 -2.59
N SER A 42 -7.24 8.33 -1.30
CA SER A 42 -8.44 7.64 -0.83
C SER A 42 -9.68 8.56 -0.80
N GLU A 43 -9.48 9.88 -0.83
CA GLU A 43 -10.55 10.90 -0.88
C GLU A 43 -10.88 11.43 -2.27
N THR A 44 -10.21 11.01 -3.33
CA THR A 44 -10.83 11.12 -4.65
C THR A 44 -12.03 10.18 -4.63
N VAL A 45 -13.17 10.78 -4.32
CA VAL A 45 -14.51 10.23 -4.53
C VAL A 45 -14.61 9.89 -6.02
N TYR A 46 -14.04 8.76 -6.43
CA TYR A 46 -14.63 8.05 -7.52
C TYR A 46 -16.00 7.64 -7.01
N ASP A 47 -17.04 8.12 -7.65
CA ASP A 47 -18.37 7.58 -7.51
C ASP A 47 -18.22 6.07 -7.35
N THR A 48 -18.55 5.57 -6.17
CA THR A 48 -18.23 4.18 -5.82
C THR A 48 -19.00 3.33 -6.81
N PRO A 49 -18.36 2.63 -7.73
CA PRO A 49 -19.08 1.88 -8.73
C PRO A 49 -20.03 0.95 -7.98
N ALA A 50 -21.26 0.84 -8.44
CA ALA A 50 -22.20 -0.09 -7.85
C ALA A 50 -21.68 -1.50 -8.11
N ALA A 51 -21.08 -2.10 -7.13
CA ALA A 51 -20.64 -3.49 -7.21
C ALA A 51 -21.86 -4.42 -7.38
N PRO A 52 -21.69 -5.61 -7.97
CA PRO A 52 -22.73 -6.61 -7.99
C PRO A 52 -23.24 -6.92 -6.59
N ASN A 53 -24.50 -7.36 -6.47
CA ASN A 53 -25.12 -7.66 -5.21
C ASN A 53 -24.33 -8.70 -4.36
N GLY A 54 -24.23 -8.46 -3.07
CA GLY A 54 -23.57 -9.35 -2.14
C GLY A 54 -22.08 -9.10 -1.92
N TYR A 55 -21.48 -8.17 -2.67
CA TYR A 55 -20.10 -7.79 -2.48
C TYR A 55 -19.96 -6.65 -1.46
N SER A 56 -18.87 -6.69 -0.71
CA SER A 56 -18.48 -5.63 0.22
C SER A 56 -17.17 -4.99 -0.24
N LYS A 57 -17.10 -3.65 -0.15
CA LYS A 57 -15.90 -2.90 -0.54
C LYS A 57 -14.74 -3.17 0.41
N MET A 58 -13.57 -3.38 -0.15
CA MET A 58 -12.28 -3.51 0.55
C MET A 58 -11.19 -2.73 -0.18
N ASN A 59 -10.10 -2.47 0.51
CA ASN A 59 -8.88 -1.90 -0.08
C ASN A 59 -7.95 -3.05 -0.44
N GLY A 60 -7.78 -3.29 -1.72
CA GLY A 60 -6.87 -4.32 -2.26
C GLY A 60 -5.48 -3.76 -2.51
N PHE A 61 -4.45 -4.54 -2.23
CA PHE A 61 -3.07 -4.23 -2.62
C PHE A 61 -2.25 -5.50 -2.77
N TYR A 62 -1.20 -5.42 -3.59
CA TYR A 62 -0.24 -6.49 -3.75
C TYR A 62 0.79 -6.51 -2.62
N HIS A 63 1.09 -7.70 -2.11
CA HIS A 63 2.17 -7.89 -1.16
C HIS A 63 3.01 -9.12 -1.50
N THR A 64 4.32 -8.96 -1.48
CA THR A 64 5.29 -10.00 -1.88
C THR A 64 5.34 -11.22 -0.96
N SER A 65 4.71 -11.17 0.21
CA SER A 65 4.62 -12.32 1.12
C SER A 65 3.68 -13.41 0.63
N LEU A 66 2.73 -13.07 -0.25
CA LEU A 66 1.80 -14.02 -0.85
C LEU A 66 2.40 -14.59 -2.15
N THR A 67 3.17 -15.65 -2.01
CA THR A 67 3.88 -16.29 -3.13
C THR A 67 3.08 -17.37 -3.85
N GLU A 68 1.99 -17.84 -3.24
CA GLU A 68 1.10 -18.84 -3.81
C GLU A 68 0.03 -18.15 -4.66
N GLN A 69 -0.15 -18.62 -5.90
CA GLN A 69 -1.13 -18.08 -6.83
C GLN A 69 -2.57 -18.33 -6.38
N GLY A 70 -3.48 -17.42 -6.70
CA GLY A 70 -4.87 -17.52 -6.33
C GLY A 70 -5.13 -17.36 -4.84
N THR A 71 -4.24 -16.69 -4.11
CA THR A 71 -4.36 -16.52 -2.65
C THR A 71 -4.50 -15.06 -2.24
N CYS A 72 -5.08 -14.87 -1.08
CA CYS A 72 -5.20 -13.55 -0.45
C CYS A 72 -5.04 -13.63 1.07
N ALA A 73 -4.77 -12.48 1.70
CA ALA A 73 -4.77 -12.34 3.15
C ALA A 73 -5.75 -11.24 3.57
N THR A 74 -6.58 -11.54 4.56
CA THR A 74 -7.53 -10.58 5.12
C THR A 74 -7.98 -11.05 6.50
N ASN A 75 -8.25 -10.11 7.39
CA ASN A 75 -8.79 -10.40 8.72
C ASN A 75 -10.33 -10.55 8.73
N ARG A 76 -10.98 -10.31 7.59
CA ARG A 76 -12.44 -10.31 7.47
C ARG A 76 -13.05 -11.71 7.32
N PHE A 77 -12.31 -12.63 6.70
CA PHE A 77 -12.76 -13.99 6.45
C PHE A 77 -11.82 -15.01 7.09
N PRO A 78 -12.32 -16.15 7.59
CA PRO A 78 -11.47 -17.22 8.11
C PRO A 78 -10.49 -17.76 7.08
N ILE A 79 -9.33 -18.24 7.54
CA ILE A 79 -8.36 -18.93 6.68
C ILE A 79 -9.04 -20.18 6.08
N GLY A 80 -8.82 -20.41 4.79
CA GLY A 80 -9.43 -21.47 3.99
C GLY A 80 -10.74 -21.07 3.30
N THR A 81 -11.30 -19.89 3.62
CA THR A 81 -12.50 -19.37 2.92
C THR A 81 -12.15 -19.06 1.47
N LYS A 82 -13.02 -19.46 0.55
CA LYS A 82 -12.98 -19.00 -0.84
C LYS A 82 -13.76 -17.71 -0.96
N VAL A 83 -13.16 -16.74 -1.60
CA VAL A 83 -13.76 -15.43 -1.85
C VAL A 83 -13.72 -15.12 -3.34
N SER A 84 -14.77 -14.46 -3.81
CA SER A 84 -14.77 -13.84 -5.14
C SER A 84 -14.39 -12.37 -4.97
N ILE A 85 -13.36 -11.96 -5.68
CA ILE A 85 -12.85 -10.59 -5.69
C ILE A 85 -13.27 -9.98 -7.02
N TRP A 86 -13.97 -8.85 -6.97
CA TRP A 86 -14.42 -8.12 -8.15
C TRP A 86 -13.80 -6.73 -8.18
N CYS A 87 -13.40 -6.29 -9.38
CA CYS A 87 -12.95 -4.94 -9.64
C CYS A 87 -13.53 -4.45 -10.96
N GLY A 88 -14.08 -3.24 -10.97
CA GLY A 88 -14.71 -2.70 -12.18
C GLY A 88 -15.16 -1.27 -12.05
N ILE A 89 -15.72 -0.74 -13.12
CA ILE A 89 -16.22 0.63 -13.22
C ILE A 89 -17.67 0.70 -12.74
N ASP A 90 -18.46 -0.33 -13.03
CA ASP A 90 -19.85 -0.49 -12.57
C ASP A 90 -20.21 -1.99 -12.57
N ALA A 91 -21.39 -2.34 -12.08
CA ALA A 91 -21.82 -3.74 -11.92
C ALA A 91 -21.77 -4.60 -13.19
N GLU A 92 -21.82 -3.96 -14.36
CA GLU A 92 -21.83 -4.65 -15.67
C GLU A 92 -20.43 -4.67 -16.32
N ARG A 93 -19.57 -3.70 -15.96
CA ARG A 93 -18.23 -3.51 -16.53
C ARG A 93 -17.16 -3.75 -15.48
N GLY A 94 -16.98 -4.97 -15.11
CA GLY A 94 -15.97 -5.42 -14.18
C GLY A 94 -15.60 -6.87 -14.41
N SER A 95 -14.59 -7.32 -13.72
CA SER A 95 -14.12 -8.70 -13.74
C SER A 95 -14.00 -9.23 -12.33
N SER A 96 -14.20 -10.52 -12.18
CA SER A 96 -14.01 -11.20 -10.89
C SER A 96 -13.06 -12.37 -11.02
N ILE A 97 -12.33 -12.64 -9.94
CA ILE A 97 -11.47 -13.79 -9.80
C ILE A 97 -11.71 -14.42 -8.43
N GLU A 98 -11.56 -15.73 -8.34
CA GLU A 98 -11.65 -16.43 -7.06
C GLU A 98 -10.27 -16.51 -6.39
N ALA A 99 -10.26 -16.37 -5.07
CA ALA A 99 -9.07 -16.52 -4.25
C ALA A 99 -9.37 -17.31 -2.99
N THR A 100 -8.32 -17.90 -2.40
CA THR A 100 -8.41 -18.57 -1.11
C THR A 100 -7.71 -17.72 -0.04
N VAL A 101 -8.37 -17.50 1.08
CA VAL A 101 -7.78 -16.80 2.22
C VAL A 101 -6.76 -17.73 2.90
N VAL A 102 -5.49 -17.35 2.88
CA VAL A 102 -4.39 -18.15 3.45
C VAL A 102 -3.79 -17.53 4.71
N SER A 103 -4.09 -16.29 4.99
CA SER A 103 -3.63 -15.58 6.18
C SER A 103 -4.66 -14.56 6.65
N ASN A 104 -4.73 -14.34 7.95
CA ASN A 104 -5.48 -13.25 8.56
C ASN A 104 -4.58 -12.12 9.06
N GLN A 105 -3.29 -12.18 8.77
CA GLN A 105 -2.33 -11.11 9.04
C GLN A 105 -2.18 -10.26 7.79
N VAL A 106 -2.62 -9.01 7.89
CA VAL A 106 -2.45 -7.98 6.86
C VAL A 106 -1.37 -6.99 7.31
N HIS A 107 -0.48 -6.62 6.40
CA HIS A 107 0.65 -5.74 6.71
C HIS A 107 0.25 -4.27 6.83
N VAL A 108 -0.93 -3.92 6.37
CA VAL A 108 -1.49 -2.57 6.50
C VAL A 108 -2.65 -2.62 7.48
N ASP A 109 -2.46 -1.98 8.63
CA ASP A 109 -3.44 -1.93 9.72
C ASP A 109 -4.57 -0.94 9.39
N THR A 110 -5.31 -1.25 8.34
CA THR A 110 -6.53 -0.54 7.96
C THR A 110 -7.71 -1.49 7.97
N VAL A 111 -8.84 -1.01 8.45
CA VAL A 111 -10.10 -1.75 8.42
C VAL A 111 -10.46 -2.05 6.96
N ASP A 112 -10.93 -3.28 6.71
CA ASP A 112 -11.36 -3.73 5.38
C ASP A 112 -10.23 -3.72 4.31
N THR A 113 -9.09 -4.30 4.65
CA THR A 113 -7.97 -4.48 3.72
C THR A 113 -7.84 -5.94 3.29
N ILE A 114 -7.50 -6.16 2.03
CA ILE A 114 -7.16 -7.47 1.47
C ILE A 114 -5.83 -7.38 0.72
N GLU A 115 -4.89 -8.21 1.11
CA GLU A 115 -3.63 -8.41 0.39
C GLU A 115 -3.84 -9.46 -0.70
N LEU A 116 -3.33 -9.19 -1.87
CA LEU A 116 -3.51 -10.01 -3.07
C LEU A 116 -2.18 -10.63 -3.50
N SER A 117 -2.21 -11.88 -3.95
CA SER A 117 -1.08 -12.47 -4.64
C SER A 117 -0.82 -11.77 -5.99
N GLU A 118 0.39 -11.97 -6.53
CA GLU A 118 0.85 -11.28 -7.74
C GLU A 118 -0.10 -11.52 -8.93
N ASP A 119 -0.51 -12.75 -9.15
CA ASP A 119 -1.39 -13.13 -10.25
C ASP A 119 -2.78 -12.48 -10.18
N ILE A 120 -3.34 -12.34 -8.97
CA ILE A 120 -4.61 -11.63 -8.78
C ILE A 120 -4.44 -10.14 -9.02
N ASN A 121 -3.37 -9.56 -8.49
CA ASN A 121 -3.06 -8.16 -8.70
C ASN A 121 -2.86 -7.84 -10.19
N ASP A 122 -2.15 -8.69 -10.90
CA ASP A 122 -1.91 -8.55 -12.34
C ASP A 122 -3.20 -8.71 -13.15
N PHE A 123 -4.09 -9.64 -12.73
CA PHE A 123 -5.40 -9.81 -13.37
C PHE A 123 -6.23 -8.52 -13.37
N PHE A 124 -6.15 -7.73 -12.30
CA PHE A 124 -6.82 -6.44 -12.21
C PHE A 124 -6.00 -5.27 -12.76
N ALA A 125 -4.84 -5.53 -13.38
CA ALA A 125 -3.86 -4.52 -13.77
C ALA A 125 -3.51 -3.57 -12.61
N GLY A 126 -3.52 -4.10 -11.39
CA GLY A 126 -3.16 -3.39 -10.18
C GLY A 126 -1.68 -3.04 -10.19
N GLY A 127 -1.36 -1.89 -9.62
CA GLY A 127 0.02 -1.49 -9.42
C GLY A 127 0.50 -1.82 -8.01
N THR A 128 1.51 -1.12 -7.57
CA THR A 128 2.03 -1.18 -6.19
C THR A 128 1.22 -0.33 -5.21
N THR A 129 0.14 0.30 -5.65
CA THR A 129 -0.72 1.17 -4.83
C THR A 129 -2.01 0.46 -4.46
N MET A 130 -2.60 0.84 -3.34
CA MET A 130 -3.94 0.39 -2.96
C MET A 130 -5.00 0.84 -3.97
N TYR A 131 -5.97 -0.03 -4.22
CA TYR A 131 -7.13 0.24 -5.05
C TYR A 131 -8.39 -0.42 -4.47
N ALA A 132 -9.55 0.09 -4.85
CA ALA A 132 -10.81 -0.46 -4.38
C ALA A 132 -11.13 -1.78 -5.08
N VAL A 133 -11.45 -2.80 -4.30
CA VAL A 133 -12.00 -4.08 -4.76
C VAL A 133 -13.27 -4.39 -3.97
N TRP A 134 -14.08 -5.27 -4.49
CA TRP A 134 -15.28 -5.75 -3.81
C TRP A 134 -15.16 -7.26 -3.62
N VAL A 135 -15.48 -7.72 -2.42
CA VAL A 135 -15.23 -9.09 -2.01
C VAL A 135 -16.50 -9.71 -1.42
N LYS A 136 -16.78 -10.95 -1.81
CA LYS A 136 -17.82 -11.78 -1.19
C LYS A 136 -17.29 -13.19 -0.98
N GLU A 137 -17.81 -13.86 0.03
CA GLU A 137 -17.64 -15.30 0.22
C GLU A 137 -18.39 -16.08 -0.88
N VAL A 138 -17.78 -17.17 -1.35
CA VAL A 138 -18.33 -18.05 -2.41
C VAL A 138 -18.92 -19.31 -1.80
#